data_6b2312b0c6b4da5457fe5d722a82586a
#
_entry.id   6b2312b0c6b4da5457fe5d722a82586a
#
_cell.length_a   1.000
_cell.length_b   1.000
_cell.length_c   1.000
_cell.angle_alpha   90.00
_cell.angle_beta   90.00
_cell.angle_gamma   90.00
#
_symmetry.space_group_name_H-M   'P 1'
#
loop_
_entity.id
_entity.type
_entity.pdbx_description
1 polymer ?
#
loop_
_entity_poly.entity_id
_entity_poly.type
_entity_poly.pdbx_seq_one_letter_code
_entity_poly.pdbx_strand_id
1 'polypeptide(L)'
;SAWLLSQRHAVTLYEAGAYLGGHTNTVDVSLEGVCHPVDTGFLVYNTLTYPHLTALFAHLGVASVETEMSFAVSLEEPGIEWAGSSLATVFGQKRNLLRRDFWRMLADILRFNRESVAWIDQYPDYGGSLREFLAAGRYSRPFAEWYLLPMAAAIWSCPAGQMLDYPLTSFVRFCRNHGLLQVFDRPLWRTVRGGGREYVRKLAAGLADIRIGTPVRSVQRTDDGLQLVTDGAVETYDQVVLACHSDQALAILAAAATPDERRLLGAIRYEPNRAVLHSAAALLPRNRALWSAWNYLSSVQELDRRPVSVSYLINRLQPLPFKTPLMVSLNPQRQPKADSV
;
A
#
# COMPACT_ATOMS: atom_id res chain seq x y z
N SER A 1 -18.33 6.72 0.94
CA SER A 1 -19.41 7.30 1.78
C SER A 1 -20.35 8.16 0.95
N ALA A 2 -19.88 9.21 0.24
CA ALA A 2 -20.74 10.17 -0.47
C ALA A 2 -21.76 9.52 -1.42
N TRP A 3 -21.31 8.63 -2.31
CA TRP A 3 -22.18 7.89 -3.22
C TRP A 3 -23.27 7.09 -2.50
N LEU A 4 -22.96 6.44 -1.37
CA LEU A 4 -23.93 5.67 -0.60
C LEU A 4 -24.95 6.59 0.10
N LEU A 5 -24.48 7.69 0.66
CA LEU A 5 -25.32 8.70 1.31
C LEU A 5 -26.24 9.42 0.32
N SER A 6 -25.78 9.68 -0.90
CA SER A 6 -26.56 10.38 -1.93
C SER A 6 -27.83 9.62 -2.37
N GLN A 7 -27.93 8.33 -2.05
CA GLN A 7 -29.15 7.55 -2.30
C GLN A 7 -30.35 8.00 -1.44
N ARG A 8 -30.11 8.73 -0.34
CA ARG A 8 -31.14 9.13 0.64
C ARG A 8 -31.00 10.56 1.12
N HIS A 9 -29.87 11.23 0.85
CA HIS A 9 -29.55 12.56 1.38
C HIS A 9 -29.05 13.46 0.26
N ALA A 10 -29.24 14.77 0.40
CA ALA A 10 -28.54 15.76 -0.39
C ALA A 10 -27.08 15.80 0.09
N VAL A 11 -26.13 15.49 -0.81
CA VAL A 11 -24.70 15.38 -0.47
C VAL A 11 -23.89 16.34 -1.31
N THR A 12 -23.12 17.20 -0.64
CA THR A 12 -22.05 18.00 -1.23
C THR A 12 -20.72 17.33 -0.95
N LEU A 13 -19.94 17.03 -1.98
CA LEU A 13 -18.60 16.48 -1.86
C LEU A 13 -17.57 17.59 -2.07
N TYR A 14 -16.75 17.86 -1.06
CA TYR A 14 -15.58 18.75 -1.13
C TYR A 14 -14.31 17.94 -1.33
N GLU A 15 -13.53 18.30 -2.33
CA GLU A 15 -12.20 17.73 -2.61
C GLU A 15 -11.18 18.88 -2.69
N ALA A 16 -10.15 18.79 -1.87
CA ALA A 16 -9.08 19.80 -1.84
C ALA A 16 -8.17 19.75 -3.07
N GLY A 17 -7.99 18.55 -3.62
CA GLY A 17 -7.15 18.31 -4.80
C GLY A 17 -7.84 18.71 -6.10
N ALA A 18 -7.07 18.64 -7.18
CA ALA A 18 -7.54 18.96 -8.54
C ALA A 18 -8.31 17.80 -9.22
N TYR A 19 -8.39 16.65 -8.57
CA TYR A 19 -9.07 15.45 -9.08
C TYR A 19 -9.70 14.63 -7.95
N LEU A 20 -10.68 13.79 -8.30
CA LEU A 20 -11.32 12.86 -7.38
C LEU A 20 -10.54 11.53 -7.30
N GLY A 21 -10.59 10.90 -6.14
CA GLY A 21 -10.06 9.55 -5.94
C GLY A 21 -8.94 9.44 -4.91
N GLY A 22 -8.27 10.54 -4.57
CA GLY A 22 -7.19 10.54 -3.58
C GLY A 22 -6.09 9.56 -3.98
N HIS A 23 -5.83 8.52 -3.16
CA HIS A 23 -4.86 7.46 -3.46
C HIS A 23 -5.28 6.54 -4.63
N THR A 24 -6.53 6.58 -5.08
CA THR A 24 -6.94 5.99 -6.36
C THR A 24 -6.59 6.99 -7.46
N ASN A 25 -5.30 7.02 -7.81
CA ASN A 25 -4.75 7.94 -8.79
C ASN A 25 -4.35 7.20 -10.06
N THR A 26 -5.00 7.55 -11.17
CA THR A 26 -4.69 7.02 -12.50
C THR A 26 -4.22 8.17 -13.38
N VAL A 27 -3.06 8.03 -14.00
CA VAL A 27 -2.50 9.02 -14.93
C VAL A 27 -2.42 8.43 -16.34
N ASP A 28 -2.55 9.28 -17.35
CA ASP A 28 -2.37 8.86 -18.74
C ASP A 28 -0.89 8.96 -19.12
N VAL A 29 -0.31 7.81 -19.51
CA VAL A 29 1.09 7.70 -19.90
C VAL A 29 1.17 7.47 -21.40
N SER A 30 1.96 8.29 -22.09
CA SER A 30 2.24 8.13 -23.51
C SER A 30 3.64 7.54 -23.69
N LEU A 31 3.70 6.27 -24.11
CA LEU A 31 4.92 5.53 -24.40
C LEU A 31 4.75 4.73 -25.68
N GLU A 32 5.85 4.56 -26.43
CA GLU A 32 5.85 3.73 -27.66
C GLU A 32 4.74 4.13 -28.65
N GLY A 33 4.34 5.41 -28.67
CA GLY A 33 3.29 5.93 -29.52
C GLY A 33 1.85 5.61 -29.08
N VAL A 34 1.67 5.02 -27.90
CA VAL A 34 0.36 4.67 -27.33
C VAL A 34 0.14 5.44 -26.04
N CYS A 35 -1.07 5.99 -25.84
CA CYS A 35 -1.50 6.58 -24.57
C CYS A 35 -2.35 5.55 -23.80
N HIS A 36 -2.01 5.30 -22.53
CA HIS A 36 -2.70 4.30 -21.71
C HIS A 36 -2.83 4.74 -20.24
N PRO A 37 -3.97 4.46 -19.58
CA PRO A 37 -4.15 4.77 -18.17
C PRO A 37 -3.29 3.86 -17.28
N VAL A 38 -2.59 4.46 -16.33
CA VAL A 38 -1.67 3.80 -15.40
C VAL A 38 -2.00 4.21 -13.97
N ASP A 39 -2.23 3.24 -13.10
CA ASP A 39 -2.45 3.50 -11.68
C ASP A 39 -1.12 3.73 -10.96
N THR A 40 -1.09 4.75 -10.11
CA THR A 40 0.10 5.15 -9.35
C THR A 40 -0.09 5.07 -7.83
N GLY A 41 -1.30 4.73 -7.37
CA GLY A 41 -1.64 4.61 -5.96
C GLY A 41 -2.26 3.25 -5.63
N PHE A 42 -3.59 3.16 -5.53
CA PHE A 42 -4.27 1.89 -5.32
C PHE A 42 -4.19 1.01 -6.57
N LEU A 43 -3.46 -0.10 -6.48
CA LEU A 43 -3.09 -0.92 -7.65
C LEU A 43 -3.89 -2.22 -7.75
N VAL A 44 -4.08 -2.92 -6.63
CA VAL A 44 -4.56 -4.30 -6.61
C VAL A 44 -5.48 -4.60 -5.43
N TYR A 45 -6.36 -5.56 -5.61
CA TYR A 45 -7.23 -6.11 -4.56
C TYR A 45 -7.41 -7.62 -4.79
N ASN A 46 -7.98 -8.34 -3.82
CA ASN A 46 -8.41 -9.71 -4.01
C ASN A 46 -9.85 -9.91 -3.53
N THR A 47 -10.51 -10.93 -4.02
CA THR A 47 -11.93 -11.17 -3.74
C THR A 47 -12.19 -11.72 -2.34
N LEU A 48 -11.17 -12.28 -1.70
CA LEU A 48 -11.28 -12.91 -0.38
C LEU A 48 -11.33 -11.87 0.74
N THR A 49 -10.40 -10.90 0.72
CA THR A 49 -10.22 -9.94 1.81
C THR A 49 -10.85 -8.58 1.55
N TYR A 50 -11.41 -8.37 0.35
CA TYR A 50 -12.09 -7.14 -0.06
C TYR A 50 -13.56 -7.39 -0.47
N PRO A 51 -14.39 -8.08 0.37
CA PRO A 51 -15.74 -8.47 -0.03
C PRO A 51 -16.63 -7.26 -0.37
N HIS A 52 -16.55 -6.18 0.41
CA HIS A 52 -17.33 -4.97 0.16
C HIS A 52 -16.91 -4.23 -1.11
N LEU A 53 -15.59 -4.16 -1.40
CA LEU A 53 -15.10 -3.58 -2.64
C LEU A 53 -15.53 -4.42 -3.85
N THR A 54 -15.45 -5.73 -3.74
CA THR A 54 -15.90 -6.67 -4.77
C THR A 54 -17.40 -6.51 -5.06
N ALA A 55 -18.23 -6.43 -3.99
CA ALA A 55 -19.66 -6.20 -4.13
C ALA A 55 -19.97 -4.82 -4.77
N LEU A 56 -19.24 -3.78 -4.37
CA LEU A 56 -19.35 -2.45 -4.95
C LEU A 56 -18.99 -2.46 -6.45
N PHE A 57 -17.91 -3.12 -6.84
CA PHE A 57 -17.51 -3.25 -8.25
C PHE A 57 -18.54 -4.01 -9.08
N ALA A 58 -19.11 -5.08 -8.53
CA ALA A 58 -20.18 -5.81 -9.17
C ALA A 58 -21.43 -4.92 -9.38
N HIS A 59 -21.83 -4.16 -8.33
CA HIS A 59 -22.96 -3.24 -8.40
C HIS A 59 -22.76 -2.12 -9.43
N LEU A 60 -21.56 -1.55 -9.50
CA LEU A 60 -21.22 -0.47 -10.44
C LEU A 60 -20.86 -0.98 -11.85
N GLY A 61 -20.80 -2.30 -12.07
CA GLY A 61 -20.36 -2.87 -13.33
C GLY A 61 -18.90 -2.51 -13.67
N VAL A 62 -18.01 -2.52 -12.66
CA VAL A 62 -16.57 -2.24 -12.83
C VAL A 62 -15.87 -3.51 -13.27
N ALA A 63 -15.26 -3.49 -14.44
CA ALA A 63 -14.48 -4.62 -14.94
C ALA A 63 -13.10 -4.70 -14.28
N SER A 64 -12.66 -5.90 -13.95
CA SER A 64 -11.33 -6.16 -13.44
C SER A 64 -10.69 -7.35 -14.13
N VAL A 65 -9.37 -7.43 -14.08
CA VAL A 65 -8.56 -8.51 -14.63
C VAL A 65 -7.65 -9.10 -13.57
N GLU A 66 -7.24 -10.33 -13.77
CA GLU A 66 -6.27 -11.00 -12.91
C GLU A 66 -4.91 -10.32 -13.02
N THR A 67 -4.18 -10.32 -11.89
CA THR A 67 -2.84 -9.77 -11.78
C THR A 67 -1.96 -10.63 -10.89
N GLU A 68 -0.65 -10.46 -10.97
CA GLU A 68 0.28 -11.16 -10.11
C GLU A 68 0.63 -10.31 -8.86
N MET A 69 1.00 -11.01 -7.78
CA MET A 69 1.46 -10.41 -6.54
C MET A 69 2.80 -11.06 -6.16
N SER A 70 3.80 -10.84 -7.00
CA SER A 70 5.16 -11.34 -6.79
C SER A 70 6.00 -10.32 -6.06
N PHE A 71 6.97 -10.81 -5.27
CA PHE A 71 7.86 -9.99 -4.46
C PHE A 71 9.32 -10.41 -4.64
N ALA A 72 10.18 -9.43 -4.84
CA ALA A 72 11.63 -9.60 -4.92
C ALA A 72 12.36 -8.71 -3.92
N VAL A 73 13.51 -9.20 -3.48
CA VAL A 73 14.43 -8.48 -2.60
C VAL A 73 15.78 -8.38 -3.28
N SER A 74 16.34 -7.17 -3.32
CA SER A 74 17.68 -6.88 -3.77
C SER A 74 18.40 -6.03 -2.72
N LEU A 75 19.38 -6.63 -2.05
CA LEU A 75 20.24 -5.98 -1.06
C LEU A 75 21.64 -5.88 -1.62
N GLU A 76 22.17 -4.66 -1.82
CA GLU A 76 23.54 -4.45 -2.29
C GLU A 76 24.55 -5.05 -1.31
N GLU A 77 24.28 -4.88 -0.02
CA GLU A 77 24.98 -5.53 1.08
C GLU A 77 23.98 -6.41 1.87
N PRO A 78 24.24 -7.70 2.00
CA PRO A 78 25.43 -8.51 1.68
C PRO A 78 25.44 -9.07 0.24
N GLY A 79 24.84 -8.42 -0.72
CA GLY A 79 24.78 -8.86 -2.10
C GLY A 79 23.82 -10.02 -2.30
N ILE A 80 22.57 -9.89 -1.86
CA ILE A 80 21.49 -10.88 -1.97
C ILE A 80 20.43 -10.39 -2.95
N GLU A 81 20.11 -11.22 -3.93
CA GLU A 81 18.94 -11.04 -4.79
C GLU A 81 18.16 -12.35 -4.87
N TRP A 82 16.83 -12.26 -4.72
CA TRP A 82 15.94 -13.40 -4.86
C TRP A 82 14.48 -12.93 -5.02
N ALA A 83 13.60 -13.81 -5.52
CA ALA A 83 12.18 -13.56 -5.57
C ALA A 83 11.39 -14.82 -5.17
N GLY A 84 10.22 -14.63 -4.56
CA GLY A 84 9.41 -15.70 -3.96
C GLY A 84 8.42 -16.36 -4.92
N SER A 85 8.54 -16.19 -6.25
CA SER A 85 7.53 -16.67 -7.21
C SER A 85 7.68 -18.14 -7.58
N SER A 86 8.90 -18.68 -7.55
CA SER A 86 9.21 -20.08 -7.89
C SER A 86 10.56 -20.48 -7.32
N LEU A 87 10.87 -21.78 -7.29
CA LEU A 87 12.23 -22.25 -6.93
C LEU A 87 13.29 -21.67 -7.85
N ALA A 88 13.00 -21.48 -9.13
CA ALA A 88 13.91 -20.88 -10.08
C ALA A 88 14.26 -19.43 -9.71
N THR A 89 13.27 -18.65 -9.23
CA THR A 89 13.49 -17.27 -8.82
C THR A 89 14.06 -17.15 -7.40
N VAL A 90 13.73 -18.07 -6.49
CA VAL A 90 14.37 -18.16 -5.17
C VAL A 90 15.87 -18.35 -5.32
N PHE A 91 16.31 -19.22 -6.24
CA PHE A 91 17.71 -19.46 -6.57
C PHE A 91 18.19 -18.77 -7.85
N GLY A 92 17.51 -17.72 -8.29
CA GLY A 92 17.89 -16.95 -9.47
C GLY A 92 19.28 -16.33 -9.39
N GLN A 93 19.75 -16.04 -8.18
CA GLN A 93 21.16 -15.79 -7.89
C GLN A 93 21.80 -17.11 -7.41
N LYS A 94 22.42 -17.86 -8.34
CA LYS A 94 22.92 -19.23 -8.10
C LYS A 94 23.85 -19.37 -6.89
N ARG A 95 24.63 -18.32 -6.54
CA ARG A 95 25.51 -18.33 -5.36
C ARG A 95 24.74 -18.50 -4.04
N ASN A 96 23.42 -18.20 -4.01
CA ASN A 96 22.59 -18.41 -2.83
C ASN A 96 22.45 -19.88 -2.46
N LEU A 97 22.60 -20.81 -3.42
CA LEU A 97 22.65 -22.26 -3.16
C LEU A 97 23.77 -22.68 -2.20
N LEU A 98 24.90 -21.94 -2.21
CA LEU A 98 26.08 -22.20 -1.40
C LEU A 98 26.06 -21.44 -0.07
N ARG A 99 25.10 -20.57 0.16
CA ARG A 99 25.03 -19.75 1.37
C ARG A 99 24.20 -20.44 2.46
N ARG A 100 24.82 -20.84 3.55
CA ARG A 100 24.15 -21.45 4.72
C ARG A 100 23.05 -20.53 5.28
N ASP A 101 23.30 -19.24 5.36
CA ASP A 101 22.35 -18.26 5.87
C ASP A 101 21.12 -18.10 4.97
N PHE A 102 21.26 -18.32 3.66
CA PHE A 102 20.12 -18.31 2.75
C PHE A 102 19.18 -19.52 3.01
N TRP A 103 19.74 -20.72 3.21
CA TRP A 103 18.96 -21.90 3.59
C TRP A 103 18.29 -21.73 4.96
N ARG A 104 19.00 -21.10 5.90
CA ARG A 104 18.46 -20.76 7.22
C ARG A 104 17.26 -19.82 7.12
N MET A 105 17.38 -18.78 6.29
CA MET A 105 16.25 -17.87 5.97
C MET A 105 15.04 -18.67 5.44
N LEU A 106 15.23 -19.55 4.45
CA LEU A 106 14.14 -20.35 3.87
C LEU A 106 13.49 -21.26 4.91
N ALA A 107 14.27 -21.93 5.76
CA ALA A 107 13.74 -22.75 6.85
C ALA A 107 12.93 -21.93 7.85
N ASP A 108 13.42 -20.74 8.21
CA ASP A 108 12.74 -19.84 9.12
C ASP A 108 11.46 -19.22 8.51
N ILE A 109 11.38 -19.01 7.20
CA ILE A 109 10.13 -18.63 6.52
C ILE A 109 9.04 -19.68 6.77
N LEU A 110 9.34 -20.94 6.49
CA LEU A 110 8.37 -22.03 6.68
C LEU A 110 7.98 -22.21 8.17
N ARG A 111 8.96 -22.06 9.05
CA ARG A 111 8.74 -22.12 10.51
C ARG A 111 7.85 -20.97 10.98
N PHE A 112 8.16 -19.73 10.58
CA PHE A 112 7.40 -18.54 10.95
C PHE A 112 5.95 -18.63 10.47
N ASN A 113 5.73 -19.03 9.22
CA ASN A 113 4.40 -19.16 8.64
C ASN A 113 3.51 -20.10 9.47
N ARG A 114 4.07 -21.18 10.02
CA ARG A 114 3.34 -22.12 10.88
C ARG A 114 3.21 -21.64 12.32
N GLU A 115 4.34 -21.24 12.93
CA GLU A 115 4.40 -20.95 14.36
C GLU A 115 3.67 -19.66 14.72
N SER A 116 3.78 -18.61 13.90
CA SER A 116 3.12 -17.33 14.17
C SER A 116 1.59 -17.44 14.10
N VAL A 117 1.05 -18.22 13.17
CA VAL A 117 -0.40 -18.49 13.08
C VAL A 117 -0.87 -19.28 14.29
N ALA A 118 -0.19 -20.37 14.64
CA ALA A 118 -0.54 -21.17 15.81
C ALA A 118 -0.46 -20.33 17.10
N TRP A 119 0.52 -19.44 17.20
CA TRP A 119 0.69 -18.55 18.36
C TRP A 119 -0.50 -17.61 18.55
N ILE A 120 -0.93 -16.90 17.50
CA ILE A 120 -2.06 -15.96 17.61
C ILE A 120 -3.41 -16.68 17.78
N ASP A 121 -3.55 -17.91 17.31
CA ASP A 121 -4.74 -18.73 17.53
C ASP A 121 -4.81 -19.19 19.01
N GLN A 122 -3.66 -19.48 19.62
CA GLN A 122 -3.56 -19.85 21.03
C GLN A 122 -3.63 -18.62 21.97
N TYR A 123 -3.06 -17.50 21.56
CA TYR A 123 -2.96 -16.27 22.35
C TYR A 123 -3.51 -15.06 21.56
N PRO A 124 -4.84 -14.96 21.36
CA PRO A 124 -5.45 -13.95 20.48
C PRO A 124 -5.25 -12.50 20.95
N ASP A 125 -5.03 -12.31 22.26
CA ASP A 125 -4.83 -11.01 22.90
C ASP A 125 -3.35 -10.74 23.24
N TYR A 126 -2.42 -11.48 22.62
CA TYR A 126 -1.00 -11.26 22.84
C TYR A 126 -0.60 -9.84 22.44
N GLY A 127 -0.15 -9.06 23.43
CA GLY A 127 0.22 -7.66 23.26
C GLY A 127 1.70 -7.42 22.88
N GLY A 128 2.49 -8.49 22.73
CA GLY A 128 3.91 -8.37 22.44
C GLY A 128 4.20 -8.00 20.99
N SER A 129 5.42 -7.52 20.78
CA SER A 129 5.91 -7.06 19.49
C SER A 129 6.43 -8.19 18.61
N LEU A 130 6.60 -7.90 17.31
CA LEU A 130 7.29 -8.79 16.38
C LEU A 130 8.72 -9.08 16.84
N ARG A 131 9.43 -8.09 17.40
CA ARG A 131 10.78 -8.21 17.97
C ARG A 131 10.85 -9.30 19.05
N GLU A 132 9.95 -9.20 20.02
CA GLU A 132 9.89 -10.15 21.13
C GLU A 132 9.62 -11.58 20.66
N PHE A 133 8.70 -11.75 19.73
CA PHE A 133 8.39 -13.06 19.15
C PHE A 133 9.59 -13.65 18.39
N LEU A 134 10.26 -12.85 17.55
CA LEU A 134 11.44 -13.30 16.81
C LEU A 134 12.60 -13.69 17.76
N ALA A 135 12.81 -12.91 18.82
CA ALA A 135 13.85 -13.18 19.81
C ALA A 135 13.54 -14.47 20.62
N ALA A 136 12.31 -14.62 21.12
CA ALA A 136 11.89 -15.80 21.86
C ALA A 136 12.00 -17.08 21.01
N GLY A 137 11.59 -17.00 19.74
CA GLY A 137 11.68 -18.10 18.79
C GLY A 137 13.08 -18.32 18.22
N ARG A 138 14.08 -17.49 18.58
CA ARG A 138 15.46 -17.57 18.04
C ARG A 138 15.51 -17.61 16.52
N TYR A 139 14.69 -16.78 15.88
CA TYR A 139 14.71 -16.62 14.43
C TYR A 139 16.03 -16.03 13.96
N SER A 140 16.51 -16.47 12.81
CA SER A 140 17.81 -16.04 12.30
C SER A 140 17.76 -14.60 11.81
N ARG A 141 18.89 -13.91 11.92
CA ARG A 141 19.09 -12.57 11.37
C ARG A 141 18.83 -12.51 9.85
N PRO A 142 19.29 -13.48 9.02
CA PRO A 142 18.93 -13.54 7.60
C PRO A 142 17.43 -13.60 7.34
N PHE A 143 16.66 -14.33 8.14
CA PHE A 143 15.19 -14.34 8.01
C PHE A 143 14.59 -12.97 8.25
N ALA A 144 14.98 -12.28 9.31
CA ALA A 144 14.48 -10.96 9.61
C ALA A 144 14.89 -9.95 8.53
N GLU A 145 16.18 -9.88 8.18
CA GLU A 145 16.74 -8.79 7.36
C GLU A 145 16.61 -8.99 5.85
N TRP A 146 16.53 -10.24 5.38
CA TRP A 146 16.48 -10.52 3.93
C TRP A 146 15.10 -10.92 3.43
N TYR A 147 14.14 -11.16 4.33
CA TYR A 147 12.77 -11.53 3.99
C TYR A 147 11.73 -10.70 4.72
N LEU A 148 11.61 -10.90 6.07
CA LEU A 148 10.46 -10.44 6.84
C LEU A 148 10.33 -8.92 6.85
N LEU A 149 11.40 -8.21 7.19
CA LEU A 149 11.42 -6.76 7.28
C LEU A 149 11.34 -6.06 5.92
N PRO A 150 12.06 -6.51 4.86
CA PRO A 150 11.80 -6.05 3.50
C PRO A 150 10.35 -6.17 3.07
N MET A 151 9.71 -7.32 3.33
CA MET A 151 8.31 -7.54 2.99
C MET A 151 7.39 -6.60 3.80
N ALA A 152 7.58 -6.52 5.11
CA ALA A 152 6.81 -5.67 5.98
C ALA A 152 6.96 -4.19 5.60
N ALA A 153 8.18 -3.72 5.39
CA ALA A 153 8.47 -2.36 4.97
C ALA A 153 7.83 -2.02 3.62
N ALA A 154 7.81 -2.96 2.67
CA ALA A 154 7.15 -2.78 1.39
C ALA A 154 5.62 -2.64 1.53
N ILE A 155 5.00 -3.36 2.45
CA ILE A 155 3.55 -3.34 2.68
C ILE A 155 3.12 -2.05 3.39
N TRP A 156 3.82 -1.68 4.46
CA TRP A 156 3.43 -0.52 5.29
C TRP A 156 4.15 0.78 4.92
N SER A 157 5.06 0.76 3.97
CA SER A 157 5.83 1.93 3.51
C SER A 157 6.51 2.69 4.66
N CYS A 158 6.94 1.97 5.68
CA CYS A 158 7.61 2.51 6.87
C CYS A 158 9.00 1.89 7.08
N PRO A 159 9.92 2.55 7.79
CA PRO A 159 11.25 2.05 8.06
C PRO A 159 11.25 0.63 8.65
N ALA A 160 12.16 -0.23 8.14
CA ALA A 160 12.20 -1.64 8.54
C ALA A 160 12.39 -1.85 10.05
N GLY A 161 13.15 -0.97 10.73
CA GLY A 161 13.35 -1.00 12.18
C GLY A 161 12.06 -0.81 12.97
N GLN A 162 11.17 0.07 12.52
CA GLN A 162 9.89 0.33 13.18
C GLN A 162 8.95 -0.89 13.12
N MET A 163 9.06 -1.72 12.07
CA MET A 163 8.25 -2.93 11.96
C MET A 163 8.53 -3.96 13.04
N LEU A 164 9.72 -3.94 13.64
CA LEU A 164 10.05 -4.82 14.77
C LEU A 164 9.20 -4.53 16.01
N ASP A 165 8.82 -3.30 16.22
CA ASP A 165 8.01 -2.86 17.37
C ASP A 165 6.50 -2.94 17.08
N TYR A 166 6.12 -3.40 15.89
CA TYR A 166 4.73 -3.57 15.51
C TYR A 166 4.08 -4.74 16.27
N PRO A 167 2.81 -4.63 16.71
CA PRO A 167 2.13 -5.71 17.43
C PRO A 167 2.06 -6.99 16.61
N LEU A 168 2.58 -8.09 17.15
CA LEU A 168 2.63 -9.39 16.46
C LEU A 168 1.26 -9.82 15.96
N THR A 169 0.25 -9.74 16.82
CA THR A 169 -1.12 -10.18 16.51
C THR A 169 -1.68 -9.45 15.28
N SER A 170 -1.50 -8.13 15.20
CA SER A 170 -1.94 -7.32 14.06
C SER A 170 -1.17 -7.68 12.79
N PHE A 171 0.15 -7.86 12.89
CA PHE A 171 1.01 -8.25 11.79
C PHE A 171 0.60 -9.60 11.20
N VAL A 172 0.47 -10.62 12.04
CA VAL A 172 0.16 -11.99 11.60
C VAL A 172 -1.26 -12.10 11.06
N ARG A 173 -2.25 -11.43 11.70
CA ARG A 173 -3.64 -11.36 11.18
C ARG A 173 -3.68 -10.74 9.78
N PHE A 174 -2.97 -9.63 9.59
CA PHE A 174 -2.87 -9.01 8.27
C PHE A 174 -2.26 -9.96 7.25
N CYS A 175 -1.08 -10.53 7.55
CA CYS A 175 -0.39 -11.45 6.65
C CYS A 175 -1.24 -12.70 6.32
N ARG A 176 -1.93 -13.27 7.32
CA ARG A 176 -2.86 -14.40 7.15
C ARG A 176 -4.01 -14.05 6.22
N ASN A 177 -4.69 -12.93 6.46
CA ASN A 177 -5.83 -12.48 5.67
C ASN A 177 -5.44 -12.24 4.20
N HIS A 178 -4.21 -11.76 3.94
CA HIS A 178 -3.72 -11.50 2.59
C HIS A 178 -3.02 -12.71 1.94
N GLY A 179 -3.02 -13.89 2.59
CA GLY A 179 -2.39 -15.10 2.07
C GLY A 179 -0.86 -15.04 1.99
N LEU A 180 -0.22 -14.11 2.74
CA LEU A 180 1.23 -13.92 2.70
C LEU A 180 2.02 -14.98 3.48
N LEU A 181 1.33 -15.69 4.39
CA LEU A 181 1.90 -16.81 5.16
C LEU A 181 1.64 -18.18 4.49
N GLN A 182 1.12 -18.17 3.27
CA GLN A 182 0.83 -19.37 2.50
C GLN A 182 1.81 -19.52 1.34
N VAL A 183 2.29 -20.74 1.13
CA VAL A 183 3.12 -21.08 -0.03
C VAL A 183 2.23 -21.47 -1.22
N PHE A 184 1.13 -22.17 -0.94
CA PHE A 184 0.13 -22.65 -1.91
C PHE A 184 -1.23 -22.00 -1.65
N ASP A 185 -2.15 -22.11 -2.58
CA ASP A 185 -3.55 -21.63 -2.47
C ASP A 185 -3.65 -20.13 -2.11
N ARG A 186 -2.77 -19.31 -2.69
CA ARG A 186 -2.76 -17.86 -2.48
C ARG A 186 -4.00 -17.23 -3.09
N PRO A 187 -4.52 -16.14 -2.48
CA PRO A 187 -5.64 -15.39 -3.05
C PRO A 187 -5.35 -14.92 -4.49
N LEU A 188 -6.37 -15.00 -5.34
CA LEU A 188 -6.29 -14.44 -6.68
C LEU A 188 -6.37 -12.91 -6.60
N TRP A 189 -5.32 -12.27 -7.05
CA TRP A 189 -5.25 -10.81 -7.10
C TRP A 189 -5.82 -10.26 -8.39
N ARG A 190 -6.41 -9.09 -8.32
CA ARG A 190 -7.06 -8.41 -9.44
C ARG A 190 -6.69 -6.94 -9.47
N THR A 191 -6.75 -6.35 -10.68
CA THR A 191 -6.64 -4.90 -10.90
C THR A 191 -7.82 -4.41 -11.74
N VAL A 192 -8.14 -3.11 -11.62
CA VAL A 192 -9.26 -2.52 -12.38
C VAL A 192 -8.85 -2.33 -13.85
N ARG A 193 -9.68 -2.81 -14.76
CA ARG A 193 -9.46 -2.57 -16.20
C ARG A 193 -9.65 -1.09 -16.51
N GLY A 194 -8.68 -0.46 -17.14
CA GLY A 194 -8.69 0.97 -17.45
C GLY A 194 -8.28 1.87 -16.29
N GLY A 195 -7.79 1.26 -15.19
CA GLY A 195 -7.33 1.96 -13.99
C GLY A 195 -8.42 2.27 -12.98
N GLY A 196 -8.00 2.59 -11.76
CA GLY A 196 -8.90 2.88 -10.64
C GLY A 196 -9.85 4.05 -10.89
N ARG A 197 -9.48 5.01 -11.74
CA ARG A 197 -10.37 6.12 -12.13
C ARG A 197 -11.73 5.66 -12.67
N GLU A 198 -11.84 4.44 -13.20
CA GLU A 198 -13.09 3.93 -13.74
C GLU A 198 -14.18 3.77 -12.67
N TYR A 199 -13.84 3.23 -11.49
CA TYR A 199 -14.82 3.16 -10.43
C TYR A 199 -15.05 4.50 -9.73
N VAL A 200 -14.03 5.36 -9.64
CA VAL A 200 -14.17 6.72 -9.11
C VAL A 200 -15.17 7.52 -9.95
N ARG A 201 -15.04 7.47 -11.29
CA ARG A 201 -15.95 8.12 -12.22
C ARG A 201 -17.40 7.62 -12.05
N LYS A 202 -17.59 6.31 -11.90
CA LYS A 202 -18.93 5.72 -11.70
C LYS A 202 -19.56 6.13 -10.36
N LEU A 203 -18.76 6.23 -9.30
CA LEU A 203 -19.22 6.73 -8.01
C LEU A 203 -19.57 8.22 -8.08
N ALA A 204 -18.74 9.02 -8.75
CA ALA A 204 -18.95 10.45 -8.88
C ALA A 204 -20.20 10.79 -9.73
N ALA A 205 -20.49 9.99 -10.75
CA ALA A 205 -21.66 10.21 -11.61
C ALA A 205 -23.02 10.17 -10.85
N GLY A 206 -23.03 9.58 -9.65
CA GLY A 206 -24.20 9.56 -8.77
C GLY A 206 -24.30 10.75 -7.80
N LEU A 207 -23.39 11.72 -7.87
CA LEU A 207 -23.36 12.88 -6.98
C LEU A 207 -23.76 14.14 -7.73
N ALA A 208 -24.70 14.90 -7.15
CA ALA A 208 -25.21 16.12 -7.77
C ALA A 208 -24.32 17.35 -7.54
N ASP A 209 -23.63 17.43 -6.39
CA ASP A 209 -22.79 18.55 -6.01
C ASP A 209 -21.37 18.06 -5.65
N ILE A 210 -20.41 18.36 -6.51
CA ILE A 210 -18.99 18.03 -6.34
C ILE A 210 -18.18 19.29 -6.53
N ARG A 211 -17.37 19.65 -5.53
CA ARG A 211 -16.53 20.85 -5.50
C ARG A 211 -15.06 20.47 -5.41
N ILE A 212 -14.41 20.39 -6.56
CA ILE A 212 -12.98 20.08 -6.72
C ILE A 212 -12.15 21.35 -6.50
N GLY A 213 -10.92 21.21 -5.99
CA GLY A 213 -10.04 22.35 -5.68
C GLY A 213 -10.58 23.26 -4.58
N THR A 214 -11.47 22.71 -3.74
CA THR A 214 -12.17 23.47 -2.70
C THR A 214 -11.83 22.89 -1.31
N PRO A 215 -10.66 23.27 -0.75
CA PRO A 215 -10.22 22.77 0.55
C PRO A 215 -11.13 23.30 1.67
N VAL A 216 -11.61 22.39 2.50
CA VAL A 216 -12.29 22.75 3.76
C VAL A 216 -11.25 23.19 4.78
N ARG A 217 -11.42 24.38 5.32
CA ARG A 217 -10.50 25.01 6.28
C ARG A 217 -10.85 24.68 7.73
N SER A 218 -12.16 24.68 8.03
CA SER A 218 -12.62 24.29 9.36
C SER A 218 -14.07 23.77 9.33
N VAL A 219 -14.41 23.00 10.35
CA VAL A 219 -15.78 22.60 10.68
C VAL A 219 -16.04 22.98 12.12
N GLN A 220 -17.14 23.70 12.37
CA GLN A 220 -17.52 24.19 13.70
C GLN A 220 -18.94 23.67 14.03
N ARG A 221 -19.16 23.34 15.30
CA ARG A 221 -20.47 22.97 15.81
C ARG A 221 -21.19 24.23 16.25
N THR A 222 -22.41 24.45 15.75
CA THR A 222 -23.29 25.57 16.10
C THR A 222 -24.66 25.06 16.51
N ASP A 223 -25.51 25.93 17.05
CA ASP A 223 -26.86 25.55 17.42
C ASP A 223 -27.72 25.15 16.21
N ASP A 224 -27.42 25.69 15.02
CA ASP A 224 -28.11 25.44 13.77
C ASP A 224 -27.54 24.26 12.96
N GLY A 225 -26.51 23.55 13.46
CA GLY A 225 -25.85 22.44 12.76
C GLY A 225 -24.33 22.55 12.72
N LEU A 226 -23.75 22.13 11.59
CA LEU A 226 -22.29 22.13 11.39
C LEU A 226 -21.92 23.17 10.32
N GLN A 227 -21.22 24.22 10.75
CA GLN A 227 -20.66 25.21 9.85
C GLN A 227 -19.36 24.71 9.21
N LEU A 228 -19.33 24.65 7.90
CA LEU A 228 -18.17 24.28 7.08
C LEU A 228 -17.62 25.54 6.40
N VAL A 229 -16.34 25.81 6.61
CA VAL A 229 -15.66 26.99 6.10
C VAL A 229 -14.67 26.59 5.00
N THR A 230 -14.76 27.24 3.86
CA THR A 230 -13.80 27.20 2.76
C THR A 230 -13.18 28.58 2.54
N ASP A 231 -12.27 28.74 1.58
CA ASP A 231 -11.69 30.06 1.25
C ASP A 231 -12.73 31.02 0.67
N GLY A 232 -13.84 30.52 0.09
CA GLY A 232 -14.85 31.33 -0.60
C GLY A 232 -16.21 31.36 0.05
N ALA A 233 -16.51 30.50 1.03
CA ALA A 233 -17.86 30.38 1.58
C ALA A 233 -17.87 29.81 3.01
N VAL A 234 -18.98 30.12 3.71
CA VAL A 234 -19.39 29.45 4.95
C VAL A 234 -20.76 28.85 4.71
N GLU A 235 -20.88 27.55 4.88
CA GLU A 235 -22.14 26.83 4.61
C GLU A 235 -22.49 25.94 5.81
N THR A 236 -23.79 25.78 6.06
CA THR A 236 -24.30 24.98 7.19
C THR A 236 -24.85 23.65 6.65
N TYR A 237 -24.53 22.57 7.36
CA TYR A 237 -24.95 21.21 7.06
C TYR A 237 -25.48 20.52 8.33
N ASP A 238 -26.43 19.60 8.14
CA ASP A 238 -26.95 18.77 9.24
C ASP A 238 -25.87 17.80 9.73
N GLN A 239 -25.07 17.24 8.80
CA GLN A 239 -24.03 16.25 9.08
C GLN A 239 -22.79 16.46 8.20
N VAL A 240 -21.63 16.17 8.74
CA VAL A 240 -20.34 16.19 8.02
C VAL A 240 -19.61 14.87 8.21
N VAL A 241 -19.13 14.29 7.12
CA VAL A 241 -18.26 13.11 7.11
C VAL A 241 -16.88 13.52 6.66
N LEU A 242 -15.90 13.46 7.55
CA LEU A 242 -14.49 13.71 7.25
C LEU A 242 -13.88 12.42 6.69
N ALA A 243 -13.70 12.36 5.36
CA ALA A 243 -13.16 11.19 4.64
C ALA A 243 -11.69 11.41 4.21
N CYS A 244 -10.95 12.24 4.94
CA CYS A 244 -9.53 12.49 4.79
C CYS A 244 -8.71 11.71 5.84
N HIS A 245 -7.38 11.86 5.86
CA HIS A 245 -6.54 11.31 6.91
C HIS A 245 -6.92 11.87 8.29
N SER A 246 -6.67 11.11 9.35
CA SER A 246 -7.05 11.51 10.71
C SER A 246 -6.34 12.78 11.20
N ASP A 247 -5.09 13.02 10.81
CA ASP A 247 -4.35 14.25 11.08
C ASP A 247 -4.97 15.46 10.37
N GLN A 248 -5.39 15.31 9.12
CA GLN A 248 -6.11 16.33 8.36
C GLN A 248 -7.48 16.59 8.96
N ALA A 249 -8.22 15.52 9.33
CA ALA A 249 -9.50 15.65 10.02
C ALA A 249 -9.35 16.43 11.33
N LEU A 250 -8.31 16.13 12.11
CA LEU A 250 -8.01 16.86 13.34
C LEU A 250 -7.66 18.33 13.09
N ALA A 251 -6.91 18.62 12.03
CA ALA A 251 -6.61 19.99 11.63
C ALA A 251 -7.87 20.78 11.21
N ILE A 252 -8.80 20.14 10.49
CA ILE A 252 -10.08 20.73 10.08
C ILE A 252 -10.97 21.01 11.32
N LEU A 253 -11.03 20.07 12.27
CA LEU A 253 -11.80 20.24 13.51
C LEU A 253 -11.17 21.27 14.45
N ALA A 254 -9.86 21.38 14.49
CA ALA A 254 -9.09 22.35 15.28
C ALA A 254 -9.64 22.55 16.71
N ALA A 255 -10.15 23.75 17.01
CA ALA A 255 -10.71 24.07 18.33
C ALA A 255 -12.03 23.32 18.61
N ALA A 256 -12.81 22.95 17.59
CA ALA A 256 -14.07 22.24 17.73
C ALA A 256 -13.91 20.73 18.04
N ALA A 257 -12.67 20.20 17.96
CA ALA A 257 -12.41 18.80 18.30
C ALA A 257 -12.64 18.55 19.81
N THR A 258 -13.36 17.49 20.12
CA THR A 258 -13.51 17.01 21.50
C THR A 258 -12.20 16.41 22.04
N PRO A 259 -12.04 16.21 23.36
CA PRO A 259 -10.87 15.54 23.93
C PRO A 259 -10.67 14.13 23.34
N ASP A 260 -11.73 13.36 23.12
CA ASP A 260 -11.65 12.02 22.54
C ASP A 260 -11.25 12.05 21.05
N GLU A 261 -11.81 12.96 20.26
CA GLU A 261 -11.39 13.15 18.86
C GLU A 261 -9.89 13.50 18.78
N ARG A 262 -9.40 14.40 19.64
CA ARG A 262 -7.96 14.73 19.71
C ARG A 262 -7.12 13.51 20.05
N ARG A 263 -7.52 12.75 21.05
CA ARG A 263 -6.83 11.56 21.51
C ARG A 263 -6.79 10.47 20.45
N LEU A 264 -7.95 10.17 19.84
CA LEU A 264 -8.08 9.06 18.88
C LEU A 264 -7.48 9.41 17.52
N LEU A 265 -7.83 10.56 16.94
CA LEU A 265 -7.32 10.98 15.64
C LEU A 265 -5.82 11.30 15.69
N GLY A 266 -5.35 11.90 16.79
CA GLY A 266 -3.94 12.21 16.98
C GLY A 266 -3.05 10.99 17.28
N ALA A 267 -3.63 9.85 17.65
CA ALA A 267 -2.86 8.61 17.88
C ALA A 267 -2.36 7.95 16.58
N ILE A 268 -2.99 8.24 15.44
CA ILE A 268 -2.62 7.69 14.14
C ILE A 268 -1.58 8.62 13.51
N ARG A 269 -0.37 8.11 13.33
CA ARG A 269 0.74 8.86 12.74
C ARG A 269 0.88 8.53 11.24
N TYR A 270 1.26 9.53 10.46
CA TYR A 270 1.48 9.40 9.02
C TYR A 270 2.94 9.68 8.69
N GLU A 271 3.49 8.89 7.79
CA GLU A 271 4.84 9.07 7.24
C GLU A 271 4.73 9.58 5.81
N PRO A 272 5.39 10.71 5.48
CA PRO A 272 5.38 11.21 4.12
C PRO A 272 6.20 10.28 3.21
N ASN A 273 5.59 9.86 2.10
CA ASN A 273 6.24 9.02 1.09
C ASN A 273 6.21 9.74 -0.26
N ARG A 274 7.36 9.73 -0.94
CA ARG A 274 7.47 10.24 -2.30
C ARG A 274 7.27 9.10 -3.30
N ALA A 275 6.21 9.18 -4.10
CA ALA A 275 5.96 8.27 -5.21
C ALA A 275 6.43 8.90 -6.52
N VAL A 276 7.19 8.16 -7.33
CA VAL A 276 7.70 8.60 -8.64
C VAL A 276 7.33 7.56 -9.68
N LEU A 277 6.61 7.98 -10.72
CA LEU A 277 6.34 7.17 -11.91
C LEU A 277 7.51 7.34 -12.89
N HIS A 278 8.11 6.25 -13.37
CA HIS A 278 9.30 6.30 -14.24
C HIS A 278 9.55 4.98 -14.98
N SER A 279 10.47 4.99 -15.93
CA SER A 279 10.93 3.82 -16.70
C SER A 279 12.38 3.40 -16.41
N ALA A 280 13.00 3.92 -15.35
CA ALA A 280 14.40 3.66 -15.02
C ALA A 280 14.63 2.24 -14.46
N ALA A 281 14.93 1.27 -15.31
CA ALA A 281 15.17 -0.14 -14.94
C ALA A 281 16.31 -0.36 -13.92
N ALA A 282 17.16 0.66 -13.67
CA ALA A 282 18.19 0.61 -12.63
C ALA A 282 17.63 0.52 -11.20
N LEU A 283 16.34 0.80 -11.02
CA LEU A 283 15.60 0.64 -9.76
C LEU A 283 14.86 -0.71 -9.66
N LEU A 284 15.28 -1.70 -10.42
CA LEU A 284 14.86 -3.10 -10.34
C LEU A 284 16.06 -3.99 -10.01
N PRO A 285 15.86 -5.25 -9.57
CA PRO A 285 16.94 -6.21 -9.41
C PRO A 285 17.83 -6.31 -10.65
N ARG A 286 19.15 -6.50 -10.46
CA ARG A 286 20.10 -6.62 -11.58
C ARG A 286 19.80 -7.81 -12.48
N ASN A 287 19.36 -8.91 -11.87
CA ASN A 287 18.91 -10.09 -12.62
C ASN A 287 17.44 -9.88 -13.05
N ARG A 288 17.21 -9.69 -14.35
CA ARG A 288 15.87 -9.51 -14.92
C ARG A 288 14.90 -10.66 -14.63
N ALA A 289 15.40 -11.89 -14.45
CA ALA A 289 14.56 -13.03 -14.09
C ALA A 289 13.90 -12.91 -12.70
N LEU A 290 14.41 -11.99 -11.86
CA LEU A 290 13.88 -11.70 -10.52
C LEU A 290 12.90 -10.53 -10.50
N TRP A 291 12.70 -9.83 -11.61
CA TRP A 291 11.76 -8.72 -11.66
C TRP A 291 10.36 -9.19 -11.28
N SER A 292 9.84 -8.61 -10.24
CA SER A 292 8.57 -8.96 -9.62
C SER A 292 7.62 -7.77 -9.66
N ALA A 293 6.35 -8.01 -9.36
CA ALA A 293 5.38 -6.93 -9.21
C ALA A 293 5.85 -5.91 -8.16
N TRP A 294 6.41 -6.39 -7.05
CA TRP A 294 6.96 -5.59 -5.96
C TRP A 294 8.45 -5.89 -5.82
N ASN A 295 9.30 -4.87 -5.88
CA ASN A 295 10.74 -5.00 -5.81
C ASN A 295 11.28 -4.12 -4.68
N TYR A 296 11.73 -4.73 -3.59
CA TYR A 296 12.40 -4.04 -2.48
C TYR A 296 13.89 -3.93 -2.77
N LEU A 297 14.42 -2.71 -2.71
CA LEU A 297 15.85 -2.42 -2.91
C LEU A 297 16.43 -1.73 -1.67
N SER A 298 17.63 -2.15 -1.26
CA SER A 298 18.39 -1.46 -0.23
C SER A 298 19.88 -1.52 -0.49
N SER A 299 20.56 -0.40 -0.34
CA SER A 299 22.03 -0.27 -0.41
C SER A 299 22.70 -0.22 0.98
N VAL A 300 21.92 -0.15 2.06
CA VAL A 300 22.40 0.05 3.44
C VAL A 300 22.24 -1.22 4.26
N GLN A 301 23.24 -1.56 5.08
CA GLN A 301 23.21 -2.72 5.98
C GLN A 301 22.42 -2.48 7.27
N GLU A 302 22.53 -1.28 7.85
CA GLU A 302 21.90 -0.97 9.12
C GLU A 302 20.37 -0.82 9.01
N LEU A 303 19.64 -1.67 9.71
CA LEU A 303 18.19 -1.76 9.71
C LEU A 303 17.49 -0.42 10.02
N ASP A 304 17.97 0.29 11.02
CA ASP A 304 17.38 1.55 11.48
C ASP A 304 17.61 2.71 10.49
N ARG A 305 18.59 2.55 9.59
CA ARG A 305 18.91 3.53 8.55
C ARG A 305 18.46 3.13 7.16
N ARG A 306 17.82 1.98 7.00
CA ARG A 306 17.28 1.54 5.71
C ARG A 306 16.04 2.34 5.36
N PRO A 307 16.11 3.31 4.44
CA PRO A 307 14.90 3.90 3.90
C PRO A 307 14.13 2.83 3.13
N VAL A 308 12.82 2.86 3.23
CA VAL A 308 11.97 1.99 2.41
C VAL A 308 12.05 2.46 0.98
N SER A 309 12.61 1.63 0.11
CA SER A 309 12.58 1.86 -1.34
C SER A 309 11.95 0.64 -2.01
N VAL A 310 10.76 0.85 -2.55
CA VAL A 310 10.02 -0.20 -3.26
C VAL A 310 9.67 0.31 -4.64
N SER A 311 9.97 -0.51 -5.65
CA SER A 311 9.58 -0.26 -7.04
C SER A 311 8.48 -1.25 -7.45
N TYR A 312 7.30 -0.73 -7.72
CA TYR A 312 6.17 -1.49 -8.27
C TYR A 312 6.32 -1.53 -9.79
N LEU A 313 6.54 -2.71 -10.36
CA LEU A 313 6.62 -2.90 -11.81
C LEU A 313 5.20 -3.02 -12.37
N ILE A 314 4.70 -1.92 -12.93
CA ILE A 314 3.31 -1.81 -13.35
C ILE A 314 2.99 -2.77 -14.50
N ASN A 315 3.94 -3.07 -15.38
CA ASN A 315 3.75 -4.07 -16.44
C ASN A 315 3.38 -5.48 -15.92
N ARG A 316 3.62 -5.77 -14.63
CA ARG A 316 3.21 -7.02 -13.99
C ARG A 316 1.91 -6.88 -13.20
N LEU A 317 1.54 -5.65 -12.86
CA LEU A 317 0.34 -5.34 -12.07
C LEU A 317 -0.85 -4.96 -12.93
N GLN A 318 -0.61 -4.33 -14.08
CA GLN A 318 -1.64 -3.92 -15.02
C GLN A 318 -1.31 -4.41 -16.43
N PRO A 319 -2.30 -4.75 -17.25
CA PRO A 319 -2.10 -5.15 -18.65
C PRO A 319 -1.76 -3.91 -19.50
N LEU A 320 -0.50 -3.50 -19.48
CA LEU A 320 -0.01 -2.37 -20.26
C LEU A 320 0.35 -2.78 -21.70
N PRO A 321 0.11 -1.92 -22.70
CA PRO A 321 0.52 -2.16 -24.08
C PRO A 321 2.01 -1.93 -24.32
N PHE A 322 2.74 -1.42 -23.33
CA PHE A 322 4.17 -1.05 -23.42
C PHE A 322 5.08 -2.23 -23.12
N LYS A 323 6.19 -2.33 -23.85
CA LYS A 323 7.31 -3.25 -23.57
C LYS A 323 8.33 -2.62 -22.60
N THR A 324 8.45 -1.30 -22.64
CA THR A 324 9.28 -0.54 -21.71
C THR A 324 8.79 -0.79 -20.27
N PRO A 325 9.71 -1.16 -19.34
CA PRO A 325 9.36 -1.30 -17.93
C PRO A 325 8.88 0.03 -17.38
N LEU A 326 7.68 0.06 -16.83
CA LEU A 326 7.10 1.22 -16.18
C LEU A 326 6.92 0.92 -14.70
N MET A 327 7.39 1.80 -13.85
CA MET A 327 7.43 1.60 -12.40
C MET A 327 6.88 2.80 -11.65
N VAL A 328 6.22 2.52 -10.54
CA VAL A 328 6.03 3.49 -9.45
C VAL A 328 7.00 3.12 -8.34
N SER A 329 7.94 4.00 -8.03
CA SER A 329 8.87 3.80 -6.91
C SER A 329 8.53 4.69 -5.74
N LEU A 330 8.41 4.10 -4.55
CA LEU A 330 8.33 4.83 -3.29
C LEU A 330 9.73 5.10 -2.76
N ASN A 331 9.99 6.37 -2.43
CA ASN A 331 11.25 6.84 -1.83
C ASN A 331 12.49 6.28 -2.54
N PRO A 332 12.62 6.44 -3.87
CA PRO A 332 13.72 5.84 -4.61
C PRO A 332 15.06 6.34 -4.08
N GLN A 333 15.96 5.43 -3.71
CA GLN A 333 17.29 5.76 -3.17
C GLN A 333 18.18 6.46 -4.21
N ARG A 334 17.97 6.14 -5.49
CA ARG A 334 18.57 6.83 -6.63
C ARG A 334 17.46 7.53 -7.39
N GLN A 335 17.64 8.81 -7.66
CA GLN A 335 16.65 9.55 -8.45
C GLN A 335 16.61 8.97 -9.87
N PRO A 336 15.42 8.63 -10.41
CA PRO A 336 15.26 8.33 -11.81
C PRO A 336 15.77 9.52 -12.65
N LYS A 337 16.35 9.24 -13.81
CA LYS A 337 16.76 10.32 -14.73
C LYS A 337 15.53 11.07 -15.21
N ALA A 338 15.67 12.37 -15.47
CA ALA A 338 14.55 13.22 -15.88
C ALA A 338 13.86 12.75 -17.18
N ASP A 339 14.60 12.13 -18.08
CA ASP A 339 14.09 11.53 -19.33
C ASP A 339 13.36 10.20 -19.15
N SER A 340 13.34 9.67 -17.93
CA SER A 340 12.66 8.40 -17.59
C SER A 340 11.42 8.60 -16.69
N VAL A 341 11.05 9.87 -16.39
CA VAL A 341 9.92 10.22 -15.51
C VAL A 341 8.74 10.71 -16.34
#